data_cdfe06f4c042887c6cd998e58df24e03
#
_entry.id   cdfe06f4c042887c6cd998e58df24e03
#
_cell.length_a   1.000
_cell.length_b   1.000
_cell.length_c   1.000
_cell.angle_alpha   90.00
_cell.angle_beta   90.00
_cell.angle_gamma   90.00
#
_symmetry.space_group_name_H-M   'P 1'
#
loop_
_entity.id
_entity.type
_entity.pdbx_description
1 polymer ?
#
loop_
_entity_poly.entity_id
_entity_poly.type
_entity_poly.pdbx_seq_one_letter_code
_entity_poly.pdbx_strand_id
1 'polypeptide(L)'
;MNPDELCRALHLASPALPIGSFSYSQGLETAVELGIVRTEEAALKWIADGLTEIVGRCDAPVVAFVYRACQAQPSADSRAQIAYWNSWFLCSRESMELRRETEQMGWSLLQLANALNWIPPTTLAHKPDPIAFPAAFALSAAALKLSETTTLTAFCFSWLETQVAAAMKLVPLGQAGGHRILTRCRSHVANVVSSAANIAPDEVSSWAPMLGIFSARHESQYSRLFRS
;
A
#
# COMPACT_ATOMS: atom_id res chain seq x y z
N MET A 1 20.54 -7.87 6.13
CA MET A 1 20.23 -6.43 6.08
C MET A 1 21.21 -5.70 6.99
N ASN A 2 21.90 -4.69 6.50
CA ASN A 2 22.80 -3.88 7.31
C ASN A 2 22.01 -2.75 8.03
N PRO A 3 22.59 -2.10 9.07
CA PRO A 3 21.88 -1.05 9.83
C PRO A 3 21.39 0.14 8.98
N ASP A 4 22.17 0.52 7.97
CA ASP A 4 21.81 1.64 7.09
C ASP A 4 20.64 1.28 6.16
N GLU A 5 20.62 0.08 5.59
CA GLU A 5 19.45 -0.42 4.83
C GLU A 5 18.20 -0.47 5.70
N LEU A 6 18.32 -0.94 6.95
CA LEU A 6 17.21 -0.97 7.88
C LEU A 6 16.68 0.43 8.17
N CYS A 7 17.55 1.42 8.42
CA CYS A 7 17.13 2.81 8.66
C CYS A 7 16.41 3.41 7.44
N ARG A 8 16.88 3.15 6.22
CA ARG A 8 16.21 3.59 4.99
C ARG A 8 14.83 2.93 4.83
N ALA A 9 14.72 1.63 5.12
CA ALA A 9 13.45 0.93 5.06
C ALA A 9 12.45 1.47 6.10
N LEU A 10 12.89 1.66 7.35
CA LEU A 10 12.06 2.26 8.41
C LEU A 10 11.64 3.70 8.06
N HIS A 11 12.52 4.47 7.41
CA HIS A 11 12.16 5.81 6.96
C HIS A 11 11.08 5.77 5.88
N LEU A 12 11.23 4.90 4.87
CA LEU A 12 10.24 4.76 3.78
C LEU A 12 8.91 4.18 4.27
N ALA A 13 8.91 3.33 5.30
CA ALA A 13 7.72 2.75 5.92
C ALA A 13 7.12 3.63 7.04
N SER A 14 7.73 4.76 7.35
CA SER A 14 7.33 5.56 8.52
C SER A 14 5.91 6.11 8.39
N PRO A 15 5.04 5.95 9.38
CA PRO A 15 3.72 6.58 9.40
C PRO A 15 3.79 8.11 9.51
N ALA A 16 4.96 8.67 9.79
CA ALA A 16 5.21 10.11 9.80
C ALA A 16 5.48 10.70 8.41
N LEU A 17 5.56 9.87 7.36
CA LEU A 17 5.69 10.41 6.00
C LEU A 17 4.47 11.27 5.64
N PRO A 18 4.67 12.47 5.06
CA PRO A 18 3.57 13.38 4.73
C PRO A 18 2.85 12.97 3.43
N ILE A 19 2.52 11.68 3.32
CA ILE A 19 1.81 11.10 2.17
C ILE A 19 0.30 10.99 2.38
N GLY A 20 -0.19 11.22 3.61
CA GLY A 20 -1.60 11.24 3.95
C GLY A 20 -2.24 9.86 4.17
N SER A 21 -1.47 8.79 4.27
CA SER A 21 -1.96 7.41 4.46
C SER A 21 -2.93 7.25 5.63
N PHE A 22 -2.73 8.02 6.71
CA PHE A 22 -3.59 8.02 7.91
C PHE A 22 -5.03 8.52 7.67
N SER A 23 -5.29 9.06 6.49
CA SER A 23 -6.62 9.60 6.11
C SER A 23 -7.50 8.57 5.39
N TYR A 24 -7.04 7.34 5.22
CA TYR A 24 -7.69 6.32 4.41
C TYR A 24 -7.96 5.06 5.23
N SER A 25 -9.21 4.59 5.18
CA SER A 25 -9.64 3.38 5.89
C SER A 25 -9.83 2.18 4.98
N GLN A 26 -9.86 2.40 3.67
CA GLN A 26 -10.07 1.36 2.65
C GLN A 26 -11.29 0.48 2.95
N GLY A 27 -12.46 1.14 3.10
CA GLY A 27 -13.74 0.49 3.35
C GLY A 27 -13.98 0.03 4.80
N LEU A 28 -12.99 0.12 5.69
CA LEU A 28 -13.16 -0.27 7.09
C LEU A 28 -14.20 0.61 7.80
N GLU A 29 -14.22 1.92 7.54
CA GLU A 29 -15.20 2.84 8.14
C GLU A 29 -16.63 2.41 7.79
N THR A 30 -16.91 2.11 6.54
CA THR A 30 -18.21 1.59 6.11
C THR A 30 -18.52 0.22 6.74
N ALA A 31 -17.54 -0.67 6.86
CA ALA A 31 -17.76 -1.97 7.51
C ALA A 31 -18.09 -1.83 9.00
N VAL A 32 -17.52 -0.83 9.68
CA VAL A 32 -17.87 -0.49 11.07
C VAL A 32 -19.28 0.12 11.16
N GLU A 33 -19.62 1.05 10.30
CA GLU A 33 -20.95 1.67 10.24
C GLU A 33 -22.06 0.63 10.01
N LEU A 34 -21.81 -0.30 9.09
CA LEU A 34 -22.73 -1.41 8.82
C LEU A 34 -22.74 -2.48 9.94
N GLY A 35 -21.90 -2.33 10.95
CA GLY A 35 -21.83 -3.24 12.08
C GLY A 35 -21.18 -4.59 11.81
N ILE A 36 -20.43 -4.70 10.71
CA ILE A 36 -19.68 -5.91 10.34
C ILE A 36 -18.42 -6.01 11.20
N VAL A 37 -17.73 -4.88 11.44
CA VAL A 37 -16.52 -4.80 12.26
C VAL A 37 -16.83 -4.02 13.54
N ARG A 38 -17.12 -4.74 14.64
CA ARG A 38 -17.47 -4.14 15.94
C ARG A 38 -16.57 -4.55 17.10
N THR A 39 -15.73 -5.54 16.90
CA THR A 39 -14.89 -6.15 17.94
C THR A 39 -13.46 -6.25 17.50
N GLU A 40 -12.55 -6.45 18.46
CA GLU A 40 -11.12 -6.69 18.18
C GLU A 40 -10.93 -7.88 17.21
N GLU A 41 -11.67 -8.96 17.41
CA GLU A 41 -11.53 -10.16 16.57
C GLU A 41 -12.05 -9.93 15.15
N ALA A 42 -13.15 -9.19 14.98
CA ALA A 42 -13.63 -8.79 13.66
C ALA A 42 -12.66 -7.86 12.94
N ALA A 43 -12.06 -6.90 13.64
CA ALA A 43 -11.05 -6.00 13.10
C ALA A 43 -9.76 -6.76 12.72
N LEU A 44 -9.33 -7.70 13.56
CA LEU A 44 -8.20 -8.59 13.25
C LEU A 44 -8.46 -9.36 11.95
N LYS A 45 -9.64 -10.00 11.84
CA LYS A 45 -9.99 -10.77 10.63
C LYS A 45 -10.02 -9.88 9.40
N TRP A 46 -10.64 -8.70 9.48
CA TRP A 46 -10.69 -7.74 8.38
C TRP A 46 -9.29 -7.35 7.88
N ILE A 47 -8.39 -7.02 8.80
CA ILE A 47 -7.02 -6.60 8.48
C ILE A 47 -6.19 -7.77 7.94
N ALA A 48 -6.33 -8.96 8.53
CA ALA A 48 -5.62 -10.15 8.06
C ALA A 48 -6.07 -10.56 6.64
N ASP A 49 -7.38 -10.56 6.38
CA ASP A 49 -7.93 -10.85 5.06
C ASP A 49 -7.48 -9.78 4.04
N GLY A 50 -7.51 -8.49 4.41
CA GLY A 50 -7.03 -7.40 3.56
C GLY A 50 -5.54 -7.53 3.21
N LEU A 51 -4.72 -7.90 4.20
CA LEU A 51 -3.29 -8.12 3.98
C LEU A 51 -3.02 -9.29 3.02
N THR A 52 -3.75 -10.38 3.14
CA THR A 52 -3.52 -11.59 2.32
C THR A 52 -4.18 -11.51 0.96
N GLU A 53 -5.45 -11.10 0.88
CA GLU A 53 -6.25 -11.19 -0.33
C GLU A 53 -6.17 -9.93 -1.21
N ILE A 54 -5.88 -8.77 -0.63
CA ILE A 54 -5.77 -7.51 -1.39
C ILE A 54 -4.30 -7.17 -1.57
N VAL A 55 -3.59 -6.86 -0.47
CA VAL A 55 -2.19 -6.45 -0.55
C VAL A 55 -1.32 -7.54 -1.14
N GLY A 56 -1.49 -8.79 -0.69
CA GLY A 56 -0.68 -9.93 -1.11
C GLY A 56 -0.93 -10.38 -2.54
N ARG A 57 -2.14 -10.16 -3.09
CA ARG A 57 -2.50 -10.62 -4.43
C ARG A 57 -2.50 -9.51 -5.50
N CYS A 58 -2.50 -8.25 -5.09
CA CYS A 58 -2.55 -7.11 -5.99
C CYS A 58 -1.41 -6.12 -5.73
N ASP A 59 -1.44 -5.45 -4.58
CA ASP A 59 -0.62 -4.27 -4.34
C ASP A 59 0.87 -4.60 -4.25
N ALA A 60 1.24 -5.59 -3.43
CA ALA A 60 2.63 -6.02 -3.25
C ALA A 60 3.23 -6.66 -4.52
N PRO A 61 2.53 -7.50 -5.31
CA PRO A 61 2.98 -7.92 -6.63
C PRO A 61 3.31 -6.77 -7.57
N VAL A 62 2.46 -5.74 -7.63
CA VAL A 62 2.73 -4.55 -8.45
C VAL A 62 3.99 -3.83 -7.98
N VAL A 63 4.20 -3.70 -6.65
CA VAL A 63 5.48 -3.19 -6.10
C VAL A 63 6.65 -4.03 -6.59
N ALA A 64 6.57 -5.37 -6.54
CA ALA A 64 7.64 -6.27 -6.98
C ALA A 64 7.98 -6.10 -8.46
N PHE A 65 6.97 -6.07 -9.33
CA PHE A 65 7.18 -5.92 -10.78
C PHE A 65 7.79 -4.56 -11.13
N VAL A 66 7.28 -3.47 -10.55
CA VAL A 66 7.84 -2.13 -10.76
C VAL A 66 9.27 -2.05 -10.20
N TYR A 67 9.51 -2.60 -9.02
CA TYR A 67 10.85 -2.64 -8.41
C TYR A 67 11.85 -3.38 -9.31
N ARG A 68 11.50 -4.55 -9.84
CA ARG A 68 12.36 -5.33 -10.77
C ARG A 68 12.65 -4.56 -12.04
N ALA A 69 11.63 -3.88 -12.60
CA ALA A 69 11.82 -3.01 -13.77
C ALA A 69 12.79 -1.85 -13.47
N CYS A 70 12.79 -1.32 -12.23
CA CYS A 70 13.75 -0.30 -11.80
C CYS A 70 15.18 -0.84 -11.63
N GLN A 71 15.34 -2.13 -11.30
CA GLN A 71 16.67 -2.78 -11.16
C GLN A 71 17.26 -3.19 -12.50
N ALA A 72 16.45 -3.33 -13.55
CA ALA A 72 16.92 -3.58 -14.90
C ALA A 72 17.71 -2.37 -15.44
N GLN A 73 18.55 -2.61 -16.46
CA GLN A 73 19.20 -1.49 -17.14
C GLN A 73 18.16 -0.53 -17.70
N PRO A 74 18.36 0.80 -17.55
CA PRO A 74 17.44 1.79 -18.07
C PRO A 74 17.26 1.65 -19.60
N SER A 75 16.07 1.28 -20.02
CA SER A 75 15.71 1.02 -21.41
C SER A 75 14.28 1.49 -21.71
N ALA A 76 13.87 1.46 -22.97
CA ALA A 76 12.49 1.69 -23.35
C ALA A 76 11.58 0.61 -22.74
N ASP A 77 12.05 -0.64 -22.69
CA ASP A 77 11.31 -1.77 -22.16
C ASP A 77 11.09 -1.66 -20.64
N SER A 78 12.12 -1.35 -19.85
CA SER A 78 11.98 -1.16 -18.40
C SER A 78 11.00 -0.02 -18.07
N ARG A 79 11.02 1.08 -18.84
CA ARG A 79 10.04 2.17 -18.68
C ARG A 79 8.63 1.72 -19.07
N ALA A 80 8.49 0.94 -20.13
CA ALA A 80 7.19 0.39 -20.55
C ALA A 80 6.60 -0.53 -19.49
N GLN A 81 7.41 -1.38 -18.85
CA GLN A 81 6.98 -2.23 -17.74
C GLN A 81 6.48 -1.42 -16.54
N ILE A 82 7.20 -0.37 -16.14
CA ILE A 82 6.77 0.52 -15.06
C ILE A 82 5.43 1.18 -15.42
N ALA A 83 5.30 1.72 -16.63
CA ALA A 83 4.07 2.37 -17.11
C ALA A 83 2.89 1.38 -17.19
N TYR A 84 3.14 0.16 -17.66
CA TYR A 84 2.14 -0.90 -17.73
C TYR A 84 1.56 -1.22 -16.35
N TRP A 85 2.39 -1.57 -15.38
CA TRP A 85 1.94 -1.95 -14.05
C TRP A 85 1.29 -0.80 -13.28
N ASN A 86 1.81 0.41 -13.48
CA ASN A 86 1.16 1.62 -12.94
C ASN A 86 -0.27 1.79 -13.50
N SER A 87 -0.42 1.71 -14.82
CA SER A 87 -1.72 1.87 -15.48
C SER A 87 -2.66 0.73 -15.12
N TRP A 88 -2.17 -0.51 -15.10
CA TRP A 88 -2.94 -1.68 -14.69
C TRP A 88 -3.51 -1.49 -13.28
N PHE A 89 -2.66 -1.06 -12.32
CA PHE A 89 -3.10 -0.81 -10.95
C PHE A 89 -4.16 0.28 -10.85
N LEU A 90 -3.97 1.39 -11.55
CA LEU A 90 -4.95 2.49 -11.56
C LEU A 90 -6.29 2.05 -12.17
N CYS A 91 -6.25 1.24 -13.23
CA CYS A 91 -7.46 0.72 -13.87
C CYS A 91 -8.18 -0.35 -13.03
N SER A 92 -7.44 -1.05 -12.16
CA SER A 92 -8.02 -2.08 -11.27
C SER A 92 -8.74 -1.51 -10.04
N ARG A 93 -8.69 -0.20 -9.78
CA ARG A 93 -9.37 0.41 -8.64
C ARG A 93 -10.86 0.51 -8.89
N GLU A 94 -11.64 -0.10 -8.01
CA GLU A 94 -13.07 -0.36 -8.16
C GLU A 94 -13.95 0.85 -7.78
N SER A 95 -13.37 1.85 -7.09
CA SER A 95 -14.05 3.10 -6.76
C SER A 95 -13.17 4.31 -7.06
N MET A 96 -13.81 5.47 -7.19
CA MET A 96 -13.10 6.72 -7.39
C MET A 96 -12.27 7.11 -6.15
N GLU A 97 -12.74 6.79 -4.95
CA GLU A 97 -11.99 7.03 -3.71
C GLU A 97 -10.70 6.23 -3.66
N LEU A 98 -10.75 4.91 -3.90
CA LEU A 98 -9.55 4.05 -3.95
C LEU A 98 -8.57 4.51 -5.02
N ARG A 99 -9.08 5.00 -6.16
CA ARG A 99 -8.23 5.53 -7.21
C ARG A 99 -7.56 6.84 -6.79
N ARG A 100 -8.31 7.80 -6.25
CA ARG A 100 -7.77 9.08 -5.77
C ARG A 100 -6.81 8.92 -4.61
N GLU A 101 -7.06 7.96 -3.72
CA GLU A 101 -6.15 7.61 -2.63
C GLU A 101 -4.77 7.24 -3.17
N THR A 102 -4.71 6.26 -4.07
CA THR A 102 -3.42 5.79 -4.60
C THR A 102 -2.70 6.85 -5.43
N GLU A 103 -3.42 7.65 -6.21
CA GLU A 103 -2.87 8.78 -6.97
C GLU A 103 -2.30 9.86 -6.03
N GLN A 104 -3.04 10.25 -4.98
CA GLN A 104 -2.60 11.25 -4.02
C GLN A 104 -1.38 10.79 -3.22
N MET A 105 -1.41 9.56 -2.70
CA MET A 105 -0.29 9.01 -1.95
C MET A 105 0.96 8.84 -2.83
N GLY A 106 0.79 8.38 -4.06
CA GLY A 106 1.87 8.22 -5.03
C GLY A 106 2.52 9.56 -5.38
N TRP A 107 1.70 10.57 -5.69
CA TRP A 107 2.17 11.94 -5.95
C TRP A 107 2.93 12.51 -4.74
N SER A 108 2.34 12.42 -3.54
CA SER A 108 2.94 12.96 -2.31
C SER A 108 4.29 12.30 -2.01
N LEU A 109 4.40 10.97 -2.18
CA LEU A 109 5.64 10.25 -1.95
C LEU A 109 6.74 10.70 -2.94
N LEU A 110 6.41 10.88 -4.21
CA LEU A 110 7.40 11.35 -5.19
C LEU A 110 7.80 12.80 -4.97
N GLN A 111 6.89 13.68 -4.52
CA GLN A 111 7.26 15.06 -4.12
C GLN A 111 8.28 15.03 -2.97
N LEU A 112 8.02 14.20 -1.95
CA LEU A 112 8.94 14.02 -0.84
C LEU A 112 10.29 13.45 -1.30
N ALA A 113 10.26 12.37 -2.10
CA ALA A 113 11.46 11.72 -2.61
C ALA A 113 12.33 12.67 -3.47
N ASN A 114 11.69 13.56 -4.22
CA ASN A 114 12.37 14.62 -4.96
C ASN A 114 13.00 15.66 -4.00
N ALA A 115 12.25 16.15 -3.03
CA ALA A 115 12.71 17.13 -2.05
C ALA A 115 13.89 16.61 -1.21
N LEU A 116 13.92 15.32 -0.92
CA LEU A 116 14.99 14.64 -0.19
C LEU A 116 16.13 14.13 -1.09
N ASN A 117 16.05 14.37 -2.40
CA ASN A 117 17.01 13.87 -3.39
C ASN A 117 17.19 12.35 -3.37
N TRP A 118 16.15 11.60 -3.03
CA TRP A 118 16.19 10.12 -3.09
C TRP A 118 16.22 9.64 -4.53
N ILE A 119 15.36 10.20 -5.38
CA ILE A 119 15.19 9.79 -6.78
C ILE A 119 15.91 10.77 -7.71
N PRO A 120 16.75 10.28 -8.64
CA PRO A 120 17.39 11.14 -9.63
C PRO A 120 16.37 11.90 -10.50
N PRO A 121 16.63 13.16 -10.88
CA PRO A 121 15.74 13.94 -11.75
C PRO A 121 15.44 13.24 -13.09
N THR A 122 16.38 12.49 -13.62
CA THR A 122 16.21 11.70 -14.86
C THR A 122 15.14 10.62 -14.70
N THR A 123 15.04 9.98 -13.55
CA THR A 123 13.98 9.01 -13.24
C THR A 123 12.63 9.71 -13.11
N LEU A 124 12.59 10.83 -12.39
CA LEU A 124 11.37 11.62 -12.22
C LEU A 124 10.82 12.18 -13.54
N ALA A 125 11.69 12.52 -14.49
CA ALA A 125 11.27 13.02 -15.81
C ALA A 125 10.52 11.95 -16.65
N HIS A 126 10.71 10.67 -16.34
CA HIS A 126 10.12 9.56 -17.09
C HIS A 126 9.08 8.77 -16.27
N LYS A 127 8.69 9.27 -15.09
CA LYS A 127 7.66 8.62 -14.28
C LYS A 127 6.30 8.63 -14.98
N PRO A 128 5.44 7.63 -14.71
CA PRO A 128 4.02 7.72 -15.08
C PRO A 128 3.33 8.92 -14.43
N ASP A 129 2.30 9.46 -15.10
CA ASP A 129 1.46 10.53 -14.57
C ASP A 129 0.00 10.30 -15.03
N PRO A 130 -0.97 10.07 -14.13
CA PRO A 130 -0.81 9.97 -12.66
C PRO A 130 -0.01 8.73 -12.24
N ILE A 131 0.59 8.79 -11.04
CA ILE A 131 1.34 7.68 -10.49
C ILE A 131 0.61 7.04 -9.32
N ALA A 132 0.48 5.71 -9.33
CA ALA A 132 -0.06 4.92 -8.24
C ALA A 132 0.94 4.78 -7.08
N PHE A 133 0.44 4.68 -5.84
CA PHE A 133 1.28 4.54 -4.67
C PHE A 133 2.23 3.32 -4.70
N PRO A 134 1.82 2.10 -5.13
CA PRO A 134 2.75 0.97 -5.26
C PRO A 134 3.91 1.27 -6.20
N ALA A 135 3.66 1.95 -7.34
CA ALA A 135 4.71 2.31 -8.27
C ALA A 135 5.66 3.36 -7.70
N ALA A 136 5.12 4.40 -7.04
CA ALA A 136 5.92 5.42 -6.36
C ALA A 136 6.79 4.84 -5.24
N PHE A 137 6.23 3.88 -4.48
CA PHE A 137 6.95 3.19 -3.41
C PHE A 137 8.11 2.37 -3.97
N ALA A 138 7.87 1.59 -5.03
CA ALA A 138 8.89 0.79 -5.70
C ALA A 138 10.03 1.65 -6.27
N LEU A 139 9.70 2.78 -6.94
CA LEU A 139 10.69 3.74 -7.45
C LEU A 139 11.55 4.30 -6.31
N SER A 140 10.92 4.68 -5.20
CA SER A 140 11.61 5.21 -4.02
C SER A 140 12.51 4.18 -3.36
N ALA A 141 12.03 2.95 -3.19
CA ALA A 141 12.77 1.84 -2.61
C ALA A 141 14.01 1.46 -3.46
N ALA A 142 13.83 1.40 -4.78
CA ALA A 142 14.92 1.13 -5.72
C ALA A 142 16.01 2.23 -5.65
N ALA A 143 15.61 3.49 -5.60
CA ALA A 143 16.51 4.63 -5.46
C ALA A 143 17.24 4.63 -4.11
N LEU A 144 16.56 4.22 -3.04
CA LEU A 144 17.13 4.02 -1.72
C LEU A 144 17.97 2.73 -1.62
N LYS A 145 18.12 1.96 -2.70
CA LYS A 145 18.89 0.70 -2.75
C LYS A 145 18.46 -0.32 -1.68
N LEU A 146 17.18 -0.40 -1.42
CA LEU A 146 16.62 -1.48 -0.60
C LEU A 146 16.61 -2.79 -1.40
N SER A 147 16.71 -3.93 -0.74
CA SER A 147 16.45 -5.21 -1.41
C SER A 147 14.96 -5.39 -1.71
N GLU A 148 14.62 -6.26 -2.67
CA GLU A 148 13.21 -6.56 -3.00
C GLU A 148 12.43 -7.03 -1.77
N THR A 149 13.00 -7.99 -1.03
CA THR A 149 12.37 -8.50 0.20
C THR A 149 12.16 -7.40 1.24
N THR A 150 13.16 -6.53 1.43
CA THR A 150 13.04 -5.39 2.35
C THR A 150 11.95 -4.41 1.88
N THR A 151 11.88 -4.15 0.58
CA THR A 151 10.88 -3.28 -0.05
C THR A 151 9.47 -3.80 0.19
N LEU A 152 9.21 -5.06 -0.13
CA LEU A 152 7.90 -5.69 0.06
C LEU A 152 7.50 -5.76 1.54
N THR A 153 8.46 -6.07 2.42
CA THR A 153 8.22 -6.11 3.87
C THR A 153 7.84 -4.72 4.39
N ALA A 154 8.57 -3.68 4.00
CA ALA A 154 8.30 -2.31 4.38
C ALA A 154 6.92 -1.85 3.88
N PHE A 155 6.56 -2.18 2.63
CA PHE A 155 5.26 -1.87 2.04
C PHE A 155 4.10 -2.54 2.79
N CYS A 156 4.16 -3.86 2.96
CA CYS A 156 3.12 -4.61 3.66
C CYS A 156 2.97 -4.18 5.13
N PHE A 157 4.09 -3.91 5.80
CA PHE A 157 4.06 -3.49 7.19
C PHE A 157 3.51 -2.08 7.37
N SER A 158 3.86 -1.12 6.50
CA SER A 158 3.31 0.24 6.56
C SER A 158 1.80 0.25 6.29
N TRP A 159 1.31 -0.59 5.36
CA TRP A 159 -0.12 -0.77 5.15
C TRP A 159 -0.80 -1.34 6.42
N LEU A 160 -0.21 -2.38 7.00
CA LEU A 160 -0.72 -3.00 8.22
C LEU A 160 -0.83 -2.00 9.37
N GLU A 161 0.19 -1.19 9.61
CA GLU A 161 0.16 -0.12 10.64
C GLU A 161 -0.96 0.89 10.38
N THR A 162 -1.15 1.30 9.13
CA THR A 162 -2.20 2.24 8.73
C THR A 162 -3.58 1.67 9.02
N GLN A 163 -3.84 0.40 8.68
CA GLN A 163 -5.12 -0.26 8.94
C GLN A 163 -5.39 -0.47 10.42
N VAL A 164 -4.37 -0.82 11.21
CA VAL A 164 -4.50 -0.93 12.67
C VAL A 164 -4.80 0.44 13.29
N ALA A 165 -4.13 1.50 12.83
CA ALA A 165 -4.41 2.85 13.29
C ALA A 165 -5.83 3.32 12.94
N ALA A 166 -6.35 2.96 11.76
CA ALA A 166 -7.74 3.20 11.38
C ALA A 166 -8.70 2.43 12.29
N ALA A 167 -8.44 1.14 12.54
CA ALA A 167 -9.26 0.32 13.43
C ALA A 167 -9.31 0.87 14.86
N MET A 168 -8.20 1.38 15.38
CA MET A 168 -8.16 2.01 16.72
C MET A 168 -9.02 3.28 16.83
N LYS A 169 -9.27 3.98 15.72
CA LYS A 169 -10.14 5.15 15.69
C LYS A 169 -11.63 4.78 15.55
N LEU A 170 -11.92 3.69 14.84
CA LEU A 170 -13.27 3.29 14.45
C LEU A 170 -13.92 2.29 15.40
N VAL A 171 -13.13 1.43 16.02
CA VAL A 171 -13.58 0.34 16.89
C VAL A 171 -13.06 0.60 18.31
N PRO A 172 -13.82 0.31 19.37
CA PRO A 172 -13.42 0.59 20.76
C PRO A 172 -12.33 -0.40 21.25
N LEU A 173 -11.16 -0.41 20.60
CA LEU A 173 -10.06 -1.35 20.86
C LEU A 173 -9.13 -0.92 21.99
N GLY A 174 -8.97 0.39 22.20
CA GLY A 174 -7.87 0.94 22.98
C GLY A 174 -6.49 0.63 22.39
N GLN A 175 -5.43 1.21 22.97
CA GLN A 175 -4.05 1.06 22.46
C GLN A 175 -3.58 -0.40 22.47
N ALA A 176 -3.80 -1.10 23.59
CA ALA A 176 -3.39 -2.50 23.73
C ALA A 176 -4.08 -3.44 22.70
N GLY A 177 -5.35 -3.19 22.38
CA GLY A 177 -6.08 -3.94 21.36
C GLY A 177 -5.46 -3.79 19.97
N GLY A 178 -5.16 -2.56 19.57
CA GLY A 178 -4.48 -2.29 18.30
C GLY A 178 -3.14 -3.02 18.20
N HIS A 179 -2.33 -2.99 19.26
CA HIS A 179 -1.03 -3.68 19.28
C HIS A 179 -1.16 -5.22 19.28
N ARG A 180 -2.24 -5.78 19.87
CA ARG A 180 -2.52 -7.23 19.74
C ARG A 180 -2.84 -7.61 18.30
N ILE A 181 -3.66 -6.81 17.60
CA ILE A 181 -3.94 -7.02 16.18
C ILE A 181 -2.65 -6.93 15.35
N LEU A 182 -1.86 -5.87 15.53
CA LEU A 182 -0.57 -5.71 14.84
C LEU A 182 0.36 -6.92 15.06
N THR A 183 0.46 -7.40 16.29
CA THR A 183 1.32 -8.54 16.64
C THR A 183 0.86 -9.84 15.93
N ARG A 184 -0.46 -10.08 15.88
CA ARG A 184 -1.03 -11.27 15.22
C ARG A 184 -0.91 -11.18 13.70
N CYS A 185 -1.24 -10.04 13.09
CA CYS A 185 -1.15 -9.86 11.64
C CYS A 185 0.30 -9.83 11.14
N ARG A 186 1.25 -9.30 11.92
CA ARG A 186 2.67 -9.26 11.54
C ARG A 186 3.23 -10.63 11.16
N SER A 187 2.75 -11.72 11.78
CA SER A 187 3.19 -13.07 11.46
C SER A 187 2.85 -13.50 10.02
N HIS A 188 1.85 -12.87 9.39
CA HIS A 188 1.44 -13.17 8.02
C HIS A 188 2.31 -12.42 6.98
N VAL A 189 2.98 -11.32 7.35
CA VAL A 189 3.74 -10.48 6.42
C VAL A 189 4.78 -11.29 5.64
N ALA A 190 5.53 -12.18 6.31
CA ALA A 190 6.57 -12.98 5.65
C ALA A 190 5.99 -13.89 4.54
N ASN A 191 4.84 -14.51 4.80
CA ASN A 191 4.15 -15.35 3.82
C ASN A 191 3.63 -14.52 2.65
N VAL A 192 3.01 -13.36 2.93
CA VAL A 192 2.52 -12.42 1.92
C VAL A 192 3.67 -11.93 1.02
N VAL A 193 4.80 -11.53 1.61
CA VAL A 193 5.99 -11.11 0.87
C VAL A 193 6.52 -12.22 -0.02
N SER A 194 6.62 -13.45 0.51
CA SER A 194 7.06 -14.60 -0.29
C SER A 194 6.11 -14.91 -1.44
N SER A 195 4.80 -14.89 -1.21
CA SER A 195 3.80 -15.12 -2.26
C SER A 195 3.83 -14.02 -3.31
N ALA A 196 3.83 -12.74 -2.89
CA ALA A 196 3.85 -11.59 -3.79
C ALA A 196 5.10 -11.53 -4.67
N ALA A 197 6.25 -11.95 -4.12
CA ALA A 197 7.50 -12.01 -4.88
C ALA A 197 7.51 -13.11 -5.95
N ASN A 198 6.66 -14.14 -5.83
CA ASN A 198 6.67 -15.29 -6.73
C ASN A 198 5.41 -15.41 -7.61
N ILE A 199 4.43 -14.50 -7.45
CA ILE A 199 3.21 -14.53 -8.26
C ILE A 199 3.51 -14.27 -9.73
N ALA A 200 2.87 -15.01 -10.62
CA ALA A 200 3.00 -14.76 -12.05
C ALA A 200 2.17 -13.53 -12.47
N PRO A 201 2.58 -12.81 -13.55
CA PRO A 201 1.88 -11.60 -13.99
C PRO A 201 0.38 -11.79 -14.29
N ASP A 202 0.00 -12.94 -14.79
CA ASP A 202 -1.38 -13.31 -15.12
C ASP A 202 -2.21 -13.78 -13.91
N GLU A 203 -1.57 -14.02 -12.78
CA GLU A 203 -2.21 -14.37 -11.51
C GLU A 203 -2.51 -13.17 -10.61
N VAL A 204 -1.99 -11.98 -10.96
CA VAL A 204 -2.26 -10.75 -10.19
C VAL A 204 -3.74 -10.41 -10.26
N SER A 205 -4.35 -10.22 -9.10
CA SER A 205 -5.80 -10.02 -9.01
C SER A 205 -6.16 -8.94 -7.99
N SER A 206 -6.99 -8.00 -8.40
CA SER A 206 -7.63 -7.01 -7.51
C SER A 206 -9.01 -7.47 -7.03
N TRP A 207 -9.37 -8.74 -7.19
CA TRP A 207 -10.71 -9.26 -6.90
C TRP A 207 -11.03 -9.20 -5.40
N ALA A 208 -11.64 -8.10 -4.98
CA ALA A 208 -12.09 -7.86 -3.60
C ALA A 208 -13.47 -7.17 -3.61
N PRO A 209 -14.55 -7.86 -4.05
CA PRO A 209 -15.86 -7.24 -4.30
C PRO A 209 -16.41 -6.46 -3.11
N MET A 210 -16.22 -6.96 -1.88
CA MET A 210 -16.67 -6.27 -0.68
C MET A 210 -15.94 -4.96 -0.44
N LEU A 211 -14.64 -4.89 -0.75
CA LEU A 211 -13.89 -3.63 -0.66
C LEU A 211 -14.45 -2.60 -1.64
N GLY A 212 -14.66 -2.99 -2.90
CA GLY A 212 -15.26 -2.10 -3.91
C GLY A 212 -16.65 -1.61 -3.52
N ILE A 213 -17.53 -2.50 -3.00
CA ILE A 213 -18.86 -2.16 -2.53
C ILE A 213 -18.79 -1.19 -1.34
N PHE A 214 -17.93 -1.45 -0.36
CA PHE A 214 -17.82 -0.59 0.83
C PHE A 214 -17.19 0.76 0.50
N SER A 215 -16.18 0.78 -0.34
CA SER A 215 -15.61 2.04 -0.81
C SER A 215 -16.62 2.87 -1.62
N ALA A 216 -17.40 2.25 -2.53
CA ALA A 216 -18.45 2.94 -3.27
C ALA A 216 -19.57 3.50 -2.34
N ARG A 217 -19.93 2.76 -1.28
CA ARG A 217 -20.88 3.26 -0.27
C ARG A 217 -20.30 4.39 0.55
N HIS A 218 -19.02 4.35 0.86
CA HIS A 218 -18.32 5.41 1.58
C HIS A 218 -18.40 6.75 0.83
N GLU A 219 -18.37 6.74 -0.50
CA GLU A 219 -18.50 7.97 -1.32
C GLU A 219 -19.78 8.76 -1.00
N SER A 220 -20.86 8.09 -0.60
CA SER A 220 -22.16 8.69 -0.28
C SER A 220 -22.46 8.80 1.22
N GLN A 221 -21.53 8.39 2.09
CA GLN A 221 -21.72 8.41 3.55
C GLN A 221 -21.81 9.83 4.07
N TYR A 222 -22.83 10.11 4.88
CA TYR A 222 -23.15 11.47 5.35
C TYR A 222 -22.08 12.04 6.29
N SER A 223 -21.57 11.23 7.20
CA SER A 223 -20.50 11.63 8.13
C SER A 223 -19.31 10.70 7.94
N ARG A 224 -18.14 11.26 7.72
CA ARG A 224 -16.92 10.51 7.42
C ARG A 224 -15.77 11.00 8.28
N LEU A 225 -15.04 10.07 8.89
CA LEU A 225 -13.80 10.34 9.60
C LEU A 225 -12.59 10.24 8.63
N PHE A 226 -12.72 9.36 7.62
CA PHE A 226 -11.70 9.10 6.62
C PHE A 226 -12.11 9.64 5.24
N ARG A 227 -11.16 9.65 4.30
CA ARG A 227 -11.37 10.06 2.91
C ARG A 227 -11.74 8.89 2.00
N SER A 228 -11.44 7.65 2.40
CA SER A 228 -11.85 6.40 1.75
C SER A 228 -12.02 5.28 2.74
#